data_56c19d665943c43aa8e4cc1587ed7ef1
#
_entry.id   56c19d665943c43aa8e4cc1587ed7ef1
#
_cell.length_a   1.000
_cell.length_b   1.000
_cell.length_c   1.000
_cell.angle_alpha   90.00
_cell.angle_beta   90.00
_cell.angle_gamma   90.00
#
_symmetry.space_group_name_H-M   'P 1'
#
loop_
_entity.id
_entity.type
_entity.pdbx_description
1 polymer ?
#
loop_
_entity_poly.entity_id
_entity_poly.type
_entity_poly.pdbx_seq_one_letter_code
_entity_poly.pdbx_strand_id
1 'polypeptide(L)'
;MKILMISNHLGVQSGVQRYVQNLLLHLDTAKYRVTLFVGQCPPDQASTAPALEAHGVEILAVPDNKKDRIRALAAHLRTHKDYDIIHYHTASKIGAPVCGMMRVLCPRAKIIVHSHIVYPPMTLTWRAAHLVYRLFADYFLGCGVAAGRFVFGDHIDDKPNFSVACNAVDAGRFHPDAAARAATRAAWGITDTDRLAGFVGRLNHQKNPLFLMEVFAAMAAQDPHWKLLLVGTGEM
;
A
#
# COMPACT_ATOMS: atom_id res chain seq x y z
N MET A 1 14.85 18.84 3.09
CA MET A 1 13.39 18.92 2.93
C MET A 1 12.75 18.04 4.00
N LYS A 2 11.73 18.54 4.71
CA LYS A 2 11.06 17.83 5.80
C LYS A 2 9.72 17.25 5.31
N ILE A 3 9.55 15.96 5.41
CA ILE A 3 8.40 15.22 4.86
C ILE A 3 7.66 14.52 6.00
N LEU A 4 6.35 14.75 6.12
CA LEU A 4 5.47 13.91 6.89
C LEU A 4 4.81 12.90 5.95
N MET A 5 5.11 11.64 6.13
CA MET A 5 4.42 10.56 5.42
C MET A 5 3.39 9.90 6.33
N ILE A 6 2.16 9.75 5.86
CA ILE A 6 1.05 9.19 6.65
C ILE A 6 0.58 7.91 5.99
N SER A 7 0.65 6.80 6.72
CA SER A 7 0.21 5.48 6.26
C SER A 7 -0.60 4.75 7.34
N ASN A 8 -1.10 3.56 7.05
CA ASN A 8 -1.97 2.83 7.99
C ASN A 8 -1.17 2.25 9.17
N HIS A 9 -0.32 1.25 8.91
CA HIS A 9 0.53 0.59 9.91
C HIS A 9 1.79 0.02 9.23
N LEU A 10 2.72 -0.57 10.00
CA LEU A 10 3.99 -1.11 9.49
C LEU A 10 4.02 -2.64 9.39
N GLY A 11 2.87 -3.30 9.39
CA GLY A 11 2.80 -4.75 9.15
C GLY A 11 3.12 -5.12 7.70
N VAL A 12 3.53 -6.37 7.49
CA VAL A 12 4.03 -6.84 6.17
C VAL A 12 2.94 -7.35 5.22
N GLN A 13 1.69 -7.43 5.67
CA GLN A 13 0.62 -8.13 4.93
C GLN A 13 -0.19 -7.26 3.95
N SER A 14 0.19 -6.01 3.71
CA SER A 14 -0.56 -5.10 2.83
C SER A 14 0.32 -4.49 1.75
N GLY A 15 -0.23 -4.38 0.54
CA GLY A 15 0.46 -3.78 -0.60
C GLY A 15 0.80 -2.30 -0.40
N VAL A 16 -0.06 -1.54 0.29
CA VAL A 16 0.20 -0.12 0.61
C VAL A 16 1.39 0.02 1.54
N GLN A 17 1.42 -0.77 2.61
CA GLN A 17 2.54 -0.75 3.56
C GLN A 17 3.84 -1.17 2.87
N ARG A 18 3.81 -2.18 2.02
CA ARG A 18 5.00 -2.60 1.25
C ARG A 18 5.47 -1.50 0.31
N TYR A 19 4.56 -0.80 -0.35
CA TYR A 19 4.91 0.36 -1.18
C TYR A 19 5.62 1.44 -0.37
N VAL A 20 5.05 1.84 0.77
CA VAL A 20 5.64 2.86 1.66
C VAL A 20 7.02 2.45 2.17
N GLN A 21 7.17 1.19 2.59
CA GLN A 21 8.46 0.65 3.03
C GLN A 21 9.52 0.69 1.93
N ASN A 22 9.16 0.18 0.73
CA ASN A 22 10.09 0.19 -0.39
C ASN A 22 10.49 1.61 -0.78
N LEU A 23 9.54 2.54 -0.82
CA LEU A 23 9.83 3.95 -1.10
C LEU A 23 10.80 4.53 -0.07
N LEU A 24 10.55 4.31 1.22
CA LEU A 24 11.37 4.88 2.30
C LEU A 24 12.77 4.28 2.37
N LEU A 25 12.93 2.99 2.13
CA LEU A 25 14.24 2.31 2.12
C LEU A 25 15.12 2.71 0.93
N HIS A 26 14.55 3.30 -0.12
CA HIS A 26 15.29 3.80 -1.29
C HIS A 26 15.39 5.33 -1.32
N LEU A 27 14.80 6.02 -0.32
CA LEU A 27 14.85 7.46 -0.24
C LEU A 27 16.20 7.91 0.36
N ASP A 28 16.80 8.95 -0.22
CA ASP A 28 18.00 9.60 0.33
C ASP A 28 17.66 10.37 1.62
N THR A 29 17.89 9.76 2.77
CA THR A 29 17.60 10.35 4.09
C THR A 29 18.55 11.46 4.50
N ALA A 30 19.69 11.63 3.84
CA ALA A 30 20.55 12.81 4.01
C ALA A 30 19.89 14.05 3.40
N LYS A 31 19.16 13.90 2.31
CA LYS A 31 18.46 14.98 1.61
C LYS A 31 17.04 15.21 2.13
N TYR A 32 16.34 14.14 2.53
CA TYR A 32 14.95 14.15 2.96
C TYR A 32 14.81 13.64 4.38
N ARG A 33 14.44 14.51 5.32
CA ARG A 33 14.06 14.10 6.68
C ARG A 33 12.62 13.64 6.68
N VAL A 34 12.39 12.38 6.97
CA VAL A 34 11.05 11.79 6.94
C VAL A 34 10.60 11.41 8.33
N THR A 35 9.44 11.94 8.72
CA THR A 35 8.65 11.45 9.85
C THR A 35 7.51 10.59 9.28
N LEU A 36 7.47 9.33 9.62
CA LEU A 36 6.42 8.38 9.22
C LEU A 36 5.37 8.27 10.33
N PHE A 37 4.19 8.87 10.10
CA PHE A 37 3.04 8.78 11.00
C PHE A 37 2.20 7.56 10.63
N VAL A 38 2.09 6.59 11.55
CA VAL A 38 1.42 5.30 11.33
C VAL A 38 0.63 4.83 12.55
N GLY A 39 -0.34 3.95 12.34
CA GLY A 39 -0.91 3.13 13.40
C GLY A 39 0.09 2.10 13.92
N GLN A 40 -0.08 1.65 15.15
CA GLN A 40 0.69 0.55 15.72
C GLN A 40 0.61 -0.69 14.81
N CYS A 41 1.72 -1.41 14.71
CA CYS A 41 1.74 -2.68 13.99
C CYS A 41 0.86 -3.70 14.73
N PRO A 42 -0.03 -4.43 14.02
CA PRO A 42 -0.77 -5.52 14.62
C PRO A 42 0.18 -6.54 15.27
N PRO A 43 -0.15 -7.07 16.46
CA PRO A 43 0.76 -7.94 17.24
C PRO A 43 1.05 -9.29 16.56
N ASP A 44 0.19 -9.71 15.64
CA ASP A 44 0.32 -10.93 14.83
C ASP A 44 1.19 -10.74 13.57
N GLN A 45 1.71 -9.53 13.33
CA GLN A 45 2.50 -9.21 12.15
C GLN A 45 3.91 -8.77 12.49
N ALA A 46 4.88 -9.21 11.68
CA ALA A 46 6.22 -8.67 11.75
C ALA A 46 6.22 -7.18 11.37
N SER A 47 6.92 -6.37 12.17
CA SER A 47 7.09 -4.95 11.93
C SER A 47 8.35 -4.68 11.11
N THR A 48 8.26 -3.73 10.18
CA THR A 48 9.41 -3.22 9.43
C THR A 48 10.02 -1.95 10.05
N ALA A 49 9.51 -1.52 11.20
CA ALA A 49 9.99 -0.32 11.89
C ALA A 49 11.52 -0.33 12.11
N PRO A 50 12.15 -1.41 12.64
CA PRO A 50 13.59 -1.42 12.89
C PRO A 50 14.44 -1.14 11.64
N ALA A 51 14.04 -1.66 10.48
CA ALA A 51 14.76 -1.44 9.23
C ALA A 51 14.63 0.01 8.74
N LEU A 52 13.48 0.64 8.91
CA LEU A 52 13.24 2.03 8.55
C LEU A 52 13.97 3.00 9.48
N GLU A 53 13.95 2.73 10.79
CA GLU A 53 14.69 3.53 11.78
C GLU A 53 16.20 3.46 11.53
N ALA A 54 16.74 2.28 11.25
CA ALA A 54 18.14 2.09 10.86
C ALA A 54 18.50 2.85 9.57
N HIS A 55 17.53 3.06 8.67
CA HIS A 55 17.68 3.85 7.45
C HIS A 55 17.54 5.37 7.71
N GLY A 56 17.24 5.80 8.94
CA GLY A 56 17.13 7.21 9.31
C GLY A 56 15.71 7.80 9.20
N VAL A 57 14.67 6.97 9.13
CA VAL A 57 13.27 7.40 9.16
C VAL A 57 12.81 7.51 10.61
N GLU A 58 12.27 8.66 10.98
CA GLU A 58 11.61 8.85 12.28
C GLU A 58 10.21 8.21 12.24
N ILE A 59 9.90 7.32 13.18
CA ILE A 59 8.60 6.64 13.24
C ILE A 59 7.77 7.18 14.40
N LEU A 60 6.58 7.69 14.08
CA LEU A 60 5.57 8.12 15.04
C LEU A 60 4.39 7.14 15.00
N ALA A 61 4.48 6.09 15.80
CA ALA A 61 3.43 5.08 15.93
C ALA A 61 2.37 5.52 16.96
N VAL A 62 1.10 5.47 16.56
CA VAL A 62 -0.06 5.88 17.38
C VAL A 62 -1.08 4.74 17.46
N PRO A 63 -2.01 4.74 18.45
CA PRO A 63 -3.05 3.71 18.53
C PRO A 63 -3.81 3.52 17.23
N ASP A 64 -4.14 2.28 16.86
CA ASP A 64 -4.70 1.93 15.53
C ASP A 64 -6.22 2.08 15.44
N ASN A 65 -6.85 2.92 16.23
CA ASN A 65 -8.24 3.30 15.99
C ASN A 65 -8.33 4.63 15.25
N LYS A 66 -9.29 4.76 14.35
CA LYS A 66 -9.43 5.93 13.46
C LYS A 66 -9.57 7.25 14.19
N LYS A 67 -10.32 7.30 15.30
CA LYS A 67 -10.57 8.55 16.04
C LYS A 67 -9.30 9.07 16.69
N ASP A 68 -8.57 8.17 17.38
CA ASP A 68 -7.36 8.54 18.10
C ASP A 68 -6.22 8.85 17.14
N ARG A 69 -6.13 8.16 16.00
CA ARG A 69 -5.19 8.52 14.92
C ARG A 69 -5.43 9.93 14.39
N ILE A 70 -6.67 10.31 14.10
CA ILE A 70 -7.00 11.66 13.63
C ILE A 70 -6.69 12.70 14.71
N ARG A 71 -7.02 12.42 15.98
CA ARG A 71 -6.69 13.30 17.11
C ARG A 71 -5.19 13.47 17.29
N ALA A 72 -4.43 12.36 17.25
CA ALA A 72 -2.98 12.38 17.36
C ALA A 72 -2.33 13.11 16.20
N LEU A 73 -2.80 12.92 14.96
CA LEU A 73 -2.33 13.67 13.81
C LEU A 73 -2.62 15.17 13.96
N ALA A 74 -3.83 15.53 14.38
CA ALA A 74 -4.18 16.93 14.61
C ALA A 74 -3.32 17.58 15.71
N ALA A 75 -3.06 16.86 16.81
CA ALA A 75 -2.19 17.32 17.90
C ALA A 75 -0.75 17.52 17.40
N HIS A 76 -0.22 16.55 16.67
CA HIS A 76 1.11 16.62 16.07
C HIS A 76 1.25 17.81 15.11
N LEU A 77 0.29 18.03 14.20
CA LEU A 77 0.34 19.12 13.22
C LEU A 77 0.12 20.52 13.83
N ARG A 78 -0.47 20.63 15.04
CA ARG A 78 -0.56 21.93 15.75
C ARG A 78 0.81 22.41 16.25
N THR A 79 1.69 21.49 16.58
CA THR A 79 3.01 21.77 17.15
C THR A 79 4.14 21.67 16.11
N HIS A 80 3.96 20.90 15.04
CA HIS A 80 4.94 20.66 13.98
C HIS A 80 4.39 21.16 12.63
N LYS A 81 4.55 22.44 12.35
CA LYS A 81 3.98 23.12 11.16
C LYS A 81 5.00 23.32 10.02
N ASP A 82 6.22 22.89 10.23
CA ASP A 82 7.39 23.15 9.39
C ASP A 82 7.68 22.05 8.36
N TYR A 83 6.68 21.23 8.05
CA TYR A 83 6.76 20.27 6.96
C TYR A 83 6.71 20.97 5.60
N ASP A 84 7.62 20.62 4.71
CA ASP A 84 7.59 21.01 3.30
C ASP A 84 6.54 20.23 2.51
N ILE A 85 6.43 18.92 2.83
CA ILE A 85 5.50 17.99 2.17
C ILE A 85 4.76 17.15 3.22
N ILE A 86 3.46 16.97 3.00
CA ILE A 86 2.64 15.96 3.67
C ILE A 86 2.19 14.95 2.62
N HIS A 87 2.71 13.73 2.66
CA HIS A 87 2.37 12.64 1.73
C HIS A 87 1.40 11.67 2.39
N TYR A 88 0.15 11.69 1.95
CA TYR A 88 -0.97 10.98 2.56
C TYR A 88 -1.39 9.76 1.76
N HIS A 89 -1.12 8.54 2.28
CA HIS A 89 -1.38 7.26 1.64
C HIS A 89 -2.73 6.61 2.00
N THR A 90 -3.54 7.22 2.84
CA THR A 90 -4.81 6.64 3.29
C THR A 90 -6.03 7.30 2.62
N ALA A 91 -5.93 7.51 1.31
CA ALA A 91 -7.01 8.11 0.53
C ALA A 91 -8.29 7.26 0.62
N SER A 92 -9.31 7.78 1.31
CA SER A 92 -10.60 7.16 1.55
C SER A 92 -11.67 8.24 1.71
N LYS A 93 -12.97 7.85 1.79
CA LYS A 93 -14.02 8.84 2.09
C LYS A 93 -13.78 9.61 3.40
N ILE A 94 -13.28 8.93 4.43
CA ILE A 94 -12.95 9.53 5.73
C ILE A 94 -11.63 10.33 5.64
N GLY A 95 -10.75 9.96 4.73
CA GLY A 95 -9.49 10.67 4.50
C GLY A 95 -9.67 12.07 3.89
N ALA A 96 -10.77 12.32 3.18
CA ALA A 96 -11.01 13.61 2.56
C ALA A 96 -11.12 14.77 3.60
N PRO A 97 -11.92 14.69 4.67
CA PRO A 97 -11.90 15.68 5.74
C PRO A 97 -10.54 15.82 6.43
N VAL A 98 -9.78 14.72 6.55
CA VAL A 98 -8.41 14.76 7.12
C VAL A 98 -7.48 15.58 6.22
N CYS A 99 -7.64 15.49 4.89
CA CYS A 99 -6.90 16.33 3.95
C CYS A 99 -7.19 17.83 4.19
N GLY A 100 -8.47 18.21 4.38
CA GLY A 100 -8.85 19.56 4.75
C GLY A 100 -8.23 20.01 6.08
N MET A 101 -8.24 19.15 7.10
CA MET A 101 -7.59 19.41 8.39
C MET A 101 -6.08 19.66 8.22
N MET A 102 -5.39 18.86 7.44
CA MET A 102 -3.95 19.03 7.15
C MET A 102 -3.70 20.38 6.50
N ARG A 103 -4.51 20.80 5.53
CA ARG A 103 -4.38 22.12 4.88
C ARG A 103 -4.55 23.27 5.87
N VAL A 104 -5.52 23.20 6.78
CA VAL A 104 -5.76 24.24 7.78
C VAL A 104 -4.61 24.33 8.78
N LEU A 105 -4.11 23.19 9.24
CA LEU A 105 -3.06 23.14 10.27
C LEU A 105 -1.66 23.43 9.72
N CYS A 106 -1.39 23.05 8.46
CA CYS A 106 -0.10 23.23 7.79
C CYS A 106 -0.30 23.91 6.41
N PRO A 107 -0.70 25.18 6.35
CA PRO A 107 -1.09 25.85 5.10
C PRO A 107 0.07 26.01 4.10
N ARG A 108 1.32 25.95 4.56
CA ARG A 108 2.52 26.09 3.72
C ARG A 108 2.99 24.76 3.14
N ALA A 109 2.63 23.63 3.75
CA ALA A 109 3.04 22.31 3.28
C ALA A 109 2.36 21.97 1.95
N LYS A 110 3.09 21.32 1.05
CA LYS A 110 2.52 20.69 -0.14
C LYS A 110 1.87 19.37 0.24
N ILE A 111 0.57 19.24 0.01
CA ILE A 111 -0.19 18.03 0.32
C ILE A 111 -0.27 17.16 -0.91
N ILE A 112 0.34 15.98 -0.84
CA ILE A 112 0.28 14.92 -1.85
C ILE A 112 -0.66 13.84 -1.33
N VAL A 113 -1.71 13.51 -2.08
CA VAL A 113 -2.63 12.41 -1.73
C VAL A 113 -2.41 11.25 -2.68
N HIS A 114 -2.19 10.05 -2.13
CA HIS A 114 -1.87 8.85 -2.90
C HIS A 114 -2.98 7.80 -2.74
N SER A 115 -3.62 7.45 -3.86
CA SER A 115 -4.65 6.43 -3.93
C SER A 115 -4.08 5.06 -4.24
N HIS A 116 -4.49 4.05 -3.45
CA HIS A 116 -4.13 2.64 -3.63
C HIS A 116 -5.35 1.72 -3.78
N ILE A 117 -6.53 2.30 -3.99
CA ILE A 117 -7.80 1.57 -3.90
C ILE A 117 -8.72 1.85 -5.09
N VAL A 118 -9.51 0.82 -5.41
CA VAL A 118 -10.70 0.91 -6.26
C VAL A 118 -11.81 0.12 -5.56
N TYR A 119 -12.91 0.77 -5.17
CA TYR A 119 -14.07 0.15 -4.50
C TYR A 119 -15.37 0.51 -5.18
N PRO A 120 -15.77 -0.18 -6.24
CA PRO A 120 -17.09 0.00 -6.81
C PRO A 120 -18.19 -0.48 -5.84
N PRO A 121 -19.42 0.08 -5.88
CA PRO A 121 -19.83 1.15 -6.77
C PRO A 121 -19.45 2.56 -6.27
N MET A 122 -19.41 3.53 -7.22
CA MET A 122 -19.27 4.95 -6.91
C MET A 122 -20.52 5.46 -6.20
N THR A 123 -20.35 6.06 -5.02
CA THR A 123 -21.48 6.61 -4.22
C THR A 123 -21.41 8.13 -4.16
N LEU A 124 -22.53 8.78 -3.79
CA LEU A 124 -22.57 10.24 -3.62
C LEU A 124 -21.52 10.74 -2.60
N THR A 125 -21.26 9.95 -1.55
CA THR A 125 -20.22 10.27 -0.56
C THR A 125 -18.80 10.24 -1.15
N TRP A 126 -18.53 9.39 -2.17
CA TRP A 126 -17.27 9.43 -2.91
C TRP A 126 -17.17 10.68 -3.78
N ARG A 127 -18.26 11.09 -4.44
CA ARG A 127 -18.27 12.33 -5.22
C ARG A 127 -18.00 13.57 -4.36
N ALA A 128 -18.56 13.61 -3.14
CA ALA A 128 -18.22 14.66 -2.17
C ALA A 128 -16.75 14.61 -1.75
N ALA A 129 -16.19 13.41 -1.53
CA ALA A 129 -14.79 13.25 -1.19
C ALA A 129 -13.84 13.71 -2.33
N HIS A 130 -14.21 13.49 -3.61
CA HIS A 130 -13.46 14.01 -4.77
C HIS A 130 -13.32 15.53 -4.69
N LEU A 131 -14.41 16.25 -4.41
CA LEU A 131 -14.38 17.70 -4.31
C LEU A 131 -13.44 18.15 -3.18
N VAL A 132 -13.55 17.51 -2.01
CA VAL A 132 -12.73 17.85 -0.84
C VAL A 132 -11.23 17.62 -1.14
N TYR A 133 -10.86 16.49 -1.74
CA TYR A 133 -9.47 16.24 -2.12
C TYR A 133 -8.98 17.30 -3.11
N ARG A 134 -9.77 17.62 -4.15
CA ARG A 134 -9.41 18.61 -5.16
C ARG A 134 -9.23 20.02 -4.60
N LEU A 135 -9.96 20.37 -3.53
CA LEU A 135 -9.84 21.68 -2.89
C LEU A 135 -8.60 21.81 -2.00
N PHE A 136 -8.17 20.73 -1.38
CA PHE A 136 -7.18 20.80 -0.31
C PHE A 136 -5.83 20.14 -0.62
N ALA A 137 -5.75 19.25 -1.60
CA ALA A 137 -4.48 18.67 -2.04
C ALA A 137 -3.84 19.46 -3.18
N ASP A 138 -2.51 19.49 -3.21
CA ASP A 138 -1.72 20.13 -4.28
C ASP A 138 -1.39 19.14 -5.40
N TYR A 139 -1.17 17.87 -5.06
CA TYR A 139 -0.77 16.84 -6.01
C TYR A 139 -1.45 15.50 -5.72
N PHE A 140 -1.69 14.75 -6.76
CA PHE A 140 -2.42 13.49 -6.72
C PHE A 140 -1.57 12.35 -7.29
N LEU A 141 -1.49 11.26 -6.56
CA LEU A 141 -0.85 10.03 -7.02
C LEU A 141 -1.84 8.87 -7.01
N GLY A 142 -1.78 8.02 -8.01
CA GLY A 142 -2.48 6.75 -8.03
C GLY A 142 -1.51 5.60 -8.24
N CYS A 143 -1.71 4.45 -7.59
CA CYS A 143 -0.96 3.24 -7.92
C CYS A 143 -1.28 2.71 -9.35
N GLY A 144 -2.23 3.31 -10.02
CA GLY A 144 -2.64 3.16 -11.40
C GLY A 144 -3.69 4.23 -11.74
N VAL A 145 -3.96 4.44 -13.03
CA VAL A 145 -4.95 5.42 -13.50
C VAL A 145 -6.33 5.16 -12.87
N ALA A 146 -6.77 3.90 -12.82
CA ALA A 146 -8.05 3.52 -12.24
C ALA A 146 -8.19 3.93 -10.76
N ALA A 147 -7.12 3.78 -9.97
CA ALA A 147 -7.11 4.19 -8.57
C ALA A 147 -7.17 5.71 -8.42
N GLY A 148 -6.50 6.45 -9.30
CA GLY A 148 -6.58 7.91 -9.37
C GLY A 148 -7.98 8.38 -9.72
N ARG A 149 -8.56 7.87 -10.80
CA ARG A 149 -9.93 8.19 -11.24
C ARG A 149 -10.97 7.89 -10.18
N PHE A 150 -10.85 6.73 -9.52
CA PHE A 150 -11.79 6.33 -8.47
C PHE A 150 -11.81 7.29 -7.28
N VAL A 151 -10.64 7.74 -6.79
CA VAL A 151 -10.55 8.57 -5.56
C VAL A 151 -10.66 10.06 -5.85
N PHE A 152 -10.20 10.53 -7.02
CA PHE A 152 -10.08 11.95 -7.33
C PHE A 152 -11.02 12.43 -8.45
N GLY A 153 -11.74 11.50 -9.12
CA GLY A 153 -12.68 11.74 -10.20
C GLY A 153 -12.16 11.41 -11.59
N ASP A 154 -13.09 11.13 -12.51
CA ASP A 154 -12.87 10.48 -13.80
C ASP A 154 -11.83 11.15 -14.73
N HIS A 155 -11.61 12.45 -14.60
CA HIS A 155 -10.68 13.22 -15.41
C HIS A 155 -9.43 13.69 -14.68
N ILE A 156 -9.06 12.97 -13.60
CA ILE A 156 -7.87 13.35 -12.84
C ILE A 156 -6.57 13.17 -13.64
N ASP A 157 -6.52 12.17 -14.51
CA ASP A 157 -5.36 11.86 -15.34
C ASP A 157 -5.12 12.88 -16.47
N ASP A 158 -6.10 13.75 -16.77
CA ASP A 158 -5.93 14.90 -17.67
C ASP A 158 -5.29 16.11 -16.95
N LYS A 159 -5.08 16.04 -15.64
CA LYS A 159 -4.56 17.15 -14.84
C LYS A 159 -3.05 17.13 -14.72
N PRO A 160 -2.37 18.29 -14.83
CA PRO A 160 -0.92 18.37 -14.75
C PRO A 160 -0.36 18.04 -13.36
N ASN A 161 -1.19 18.05 -12.34
CA ASN A 161 -0.82 17.69 -10.95
C ASN A 161 -1.24 16.26 -10.56
N PHE A 162 -1.40 15.37 -11.53
CA PHE A 162 -1.58 13.94 -11.32
C PHE A 162 -0.45 13.14 -11.95
N SER A 163 -0.04 12.06 -11.27
CA SER A 163 0.88 11.06 -11.82
C SER A 163 0.53 9.66 -11.32
N VAL A 164 0.94 8.67 -12.09
CA VAL A 164 0.87 7.27 -11.67
C VAL A 164 2.20 6.88 -11.02
N ALA A 165 2.12 6.40 -9.77
CA ALA A 165 3.24 5.85 -9.03
C ALA A 165 3.00 4.35 -8.79
N CYS A 166 3.45 3.53 -9.72
CA CYS A 166 3.26 2.08 -9.67
C CYS A 166 3.96 1.44 -8.48
N ASN A 167 3.38 0.34 -7.99
CA ASN A 167 4.10 -0.53 -7.08
C ASN A 167 5.33 -1.10 -7.77
N ALA A 168 6.44 -1.16 -7.04
CA ALA A 168 7.69 -1.71 -7.53
C ALA A 168 8.13 -2.92 -6.71
N VAL A 169 8.94 -3.76 -7.33
CA VAL A 169 9.59 -4.91 -6.73
C VAL A 169 11.10 -4.83 -6.96
N ASP A 170 11.87 -5.28 -5.99
CA ASP A 170 13.32 -5.37 -6.13
C ASP A 170 13.67 -6.55 -7.08
N ALA A 171 14.01 -6.24 -8.32
CA ALA A 171 14.37 -7.22 -9.34
C ALA A 171 15.71 -7.93 -9.04
N GLY A 172 16.57 -7.33 -8.23
CA GLY A 172 17.79 -7.98 -7.75
C GLY A 172 17.52 -9.12 -6.78
N ARG A 173 16.44 -8.99 -5.99
CA ARG A 173 15.97 -10.02 -5.06
C ARG A 173 15.02 -11.03 -5.71
N PHE A 174 14.16 -10.56 -6.61
CA PHE A 174 13.12 -11.38 -7.26
C PHE A 174 13.46 -11.59 -8.73
N HIS A 175 14.35 -12.53 -8.99
CA HIS A 175 14.77 -12.93 -10.33
C HIS A 175 14.71 -14.46 -10.49
N PRO A 176 14.67 -15.00 -11.72
CA PRO A 176 14.78 -16.43 -11.95
C PRO A 176 16.10 -16.96 -11.41
N ASP A 177 16.04 -18.02 -10.60
CA ASP A 177 17.18 -18.75 -10.04
C ASP A 177 17.00 -20.23 -10.32
N ALA A 178 17.78 -20.78 -11.23
CA ALA A 178 17.70 -22.17 -11.66
C ALA A 178 18.09 -23.15 -10.54
N ALA A 179 19.07 -22.79 -9.70
CA ALA A 179 19.52 -23.65 -8.61
C ALA A 179 18.46 -23.70 -7.47
N ALA A 180 17.94 -22.53 -7.06
CA ALA A 180 16.88 -22.47 -6.08
C ALA A 180 15.60 -23.17 -6.58
N ARG A 181 15.28 -23.02 -7.88
CA ARG A 181 14.15 -23.73 -8.51
C ARG A 181 14.33 -25.25 -8.42
N ALA A 182 15.49 -25.77 -8.80
CA ALA A 182 15.76 -27.21 -8.78
C ALA A 182 15.69 -27.78 -7.35
N ALA A 183 16.34 -27.10 -6.39
CA ALA A 183 16.33 -27.49 -4.99
C ALA A 183 14.93 -27.51 -4.39
N THR A 184 14.11 -26.47 -4.66
CA THR A 184 12.73 -26.36 -4.15
C THR A 184 11.84 -27.45 -4.76
N ARG A 185 11.94 -27.70 -6.06
CA ARG A 185 11.18 -28.78 -6.72
C ARG A 185 11.52 -30.15 -6.17
N ALA A 186 12.80 -30.43 -5.98
CA ALA A 186 13.27 -31.68 -5.37
C ALA A 186 12.75 -31.87 -3.94
N ALA A 187 12.80 -30.81 -3.11
CA ALA A 187 12.31 -30.84 -1.73
C ALA A 187 10.80 -31.14 -1.64
N TRP A 188 10.03 -30.80 -2.65
CA TRP A 188 8.57 -31.03 -2.70
C TRP A 188 8.18 -32.23 -3.56
N GLY A 189 9.12 -33.01 -4.07
CA GLY A 189 8.87 -34.17 -4.92
C GLY A 189 8.22 -33.82 -6.27
N ILE A 190 8.51 -32.62 -6.78
CA ILE A 190 7.99 -32.14 -8.07
C ILE A 190 9.04 -32.51 -9.15
N THR A 191 8.62 -33.33 -10.10
CA THR A 191 9.47 -33.81 -11.19
C THR A 191 9.53 -32.84 -12.38
N ASP A 192 10.44 -33.05 -13.32
CA ASP A 192 10.55 -32.21 -14.52
C ASP A 192 9.35 -32.30 -15.44
N THR A 193 8.59 -33.42 -15.38
CA THR A 193 7.34 -33.59 -16.12
C THR A 193 6.16 -32.88 -15.47
N ASP A 194 6.23 -32.54 -14.19
CA ASP A 194 5.17 -31.83 -13.48
C ASP A 194 5.10 -30.35 -13.88
N ARG A 195 3.88 -29.85 -14.06
CA ARG A 195 3.55 -28.45 -14.24
C ARG A 195 3.08 -27.86 -12.92
N LEU A 196 3.79 -26.87 -12.41
CA LEU A 196 3.46 -26.24 -11.13
C LEU A 196 2.78 -24.90 -11.34
N ALA A 197 1.51 -24.81 -10.92
CA ALA A 197 0.81 -23.55 -10.74
C ALA A 197 1.02 -23.06 -9.31
N GLY A 198 1.43 -21.80 -9.13
CA GLY A 198 1.66 -21.20 -7.82
C GLY A 198 0.69 -20.05 -7.54
N PHE A 199 0.11 -20.03 -6.35
CA PHE A 199 -0.65 -18.90 -5.83
C PHE A 199 0.01 -18.40 -4.56
N VAL A 200 0.27 -17.08 -4.51
CA VAL A 200 0.82 -16.41 -3.33
C VAL A 200 -0.12 -15.28 -2.92
N GLY A 201 -0.69 -15.35 -1.73
CA GLY A 201 -1.61 -14.32 -1.27
C GLY A 201 -2.44 -14.71 -0.05
N ARG A 202 -3.23 -13.75 0.46
CA ARG A 202 -4.19 -14.04 1.54
C ARG A 202 -5.30 -14.95 1.04
N LEU A 203 -5.66 -15.94 1.85
CA LEU A 203 -6.81 -16.82 1.57
C LEU A 203 -8.08 -16.15 2.09
N ASN A 204 -8.67 -15.26 1.30
CA ASN A 204 -9.86 -14.49 1.65
C ASN A 204 -10.76 -14.26 0.43
N HIS A 205 -11.96 -13.73 0.65
CA HIS A 205 -12.94 -13.48 -0.42
C HIS A 205 -12.39 -12.62 -1.56
N GLN A 206 -11.54 -11.62 -1.28
CA GLN A 206 -10.96 -10.76 -2.32
C GLN A 206 -10.06 -11.54 -3.29
N LYS A 207 -9.35 -12.55 -2.81
CA LYS A 207 -8.44 -13.38 -3.60
C LYS A 207 -9.11 -14.63 -4.16
N ASN A 208 -10.30 -14.95 -3.68
CA ASN A 208 -11.18 -16.03 -4.16
C ASN A 208 -10.47 -17.38 -4.34
N PRO A 209 -9.88 -17.96 -3.27
CA PRO A 209 -9.17 -19.24 -3.38
C PRO A 209 -10.08 -20.40 -3.79
N LEU A 210 -11.40 -20.33 -3.51
CA LEU A 210 -12.34 -21.38 -3.93
C LEU A 210 -12.45 -21.44 -5.45
N PHE A 211 -12.60 -20.31 -6.12
CA PHE A 211 -12.60 -20.25 -7.58
C PHE A 211 -11.27 -20.75 -8.17
N LEU A 212 -10.14 -20.42 -7.54
CA LEU A 212 -8.84 -20.97 -7.93
C LEU A 212 -8.85 -22.51 -7.89
N MET A 213 -9.44 -23.12 -6.85
CA MET A 213 -9.55 -24.57 -6.74
C MET A 213 -10.42 -25.18 -7.84
N GLU A 214 -11.53 -24.52 -8.21
CA GLU A 214 -12.37 -24.96 -9.33
C GLU A 214 -11.62 -24.91 -10.65
N VAL A 215 -10.90 -23.82 -10.93
CA VAL A 215 -10.06 -23.70 -12.13
C VAL A 215 -8.97 -24.77 -12.14
N PHE A 216 -8.30 -24.98 -11.02
CA PHE A 216 -7.25 -25.97 -10.91
C PHE A 216 -7.79 -27.41 -11.11
N ALA A 217 -8.94 -27.73 -10.55
CA ALA A 217 -9.59 -29.04 -10.76
C ALA A 217 -9.85 -29.30 -12.25
N ALA A 218 -10.34 -28.31 -12.99
CA ALA A 218 -10.55 -28.43 -14.44
C ALA A 218 -9.22 -28.62 -15.21
N MET A 219 -8.14 -27.97 -14.78
CA MET A 219 -6.81 -28.16 -15.38
C MET A 219 -6.25 -29.57 -15.10
N ALA A 220 -6.34 -30.02 -13.86
CA ALA A 220 -5.87 -31.36 -13.45
C ALA A 220 -6.64 -32.49 -14.09
N ALA A 221 -7.93 -32.31 -14.38
CA ALA A 221 -8.74 -33.28 -15.12
C ALA A 221 -8.26 -33.44 -16.59
N GLN A 222 -7.66 -32.43 -17.18
CA GLN A 222 -7.12 -32.50 -18.54
C GLN A 222 -5.69 -33.06 -18.58
N ASP A 223 -4.89 -32.81 -17.54
CA ASP A 223 -3.51 -33.29 -17.46
C ASP A 223 -3.14 -33.52 -15.98
N PRO A 224 -2.93 -34.79 -15.56
CA PRO A 224 -2.62 -35.14 -14.17
C PRO A 224 -1.22 -34.67 -13.69
N HIS A 225 -0.37 -34.18 -14.58
CA HIS A 225 0.92 -33.64 -14.24
C HIS A 225 0.82 -32.23 -13.62
N TRP A 226 -0.35 -31.59 -13.59
CA TRP A 226 -0.55 -30.34 -12.89
C TRP A 226 -0.48 -30.52 -11.38
N LYS A 227 0.30 -29.65 -10.73
CA LYS A 227 0.41 -29.51 -9.28
C LYS A 227 0.04 -28.09 -8.88
N LEU A 228 -0.61 -27.90 -7.73
CA LEU A 228 -0.95 -26.59 -7.20
C LEU A 228 -0.18 -26.33 -5.90
N LEU A 229 0.49 -25.19 -5.84
CA LEU A 229 1.11 -24.67 -4.63
C LEU A 229 0.34 -23.46 -4.14
N LEU A 230 -0.16 -23.52 -2.92
CA LEU A 230 -0.80 -22.39 -2.23
C LEU A 230 0.12 -21.88 -1.13
N VAL A 231 0.49 -20.60 -1.20
CA VAL A 231 1.32 -19.93 -0.20
C VAL A 231 0.55 -18.75 0.38
N GLY A 232 0.19 -18.85 1.64
CA GLY A 232 -0.54 -17.79 2.34
C GLY A 232 -1.39 -18.31 3.48
N THR A 233 -2.02 -17.37 4.19
CA THR A 233 -2.97 -17.64 5.28
C THR A 233 -4.22 -16.78 5.11
N GLY A 234 -5.32 -17.11 5.77
CA GLY A 234 -6.57 -16.34 5.73
C GLY A 234 -7.72 -17.06 6.41
N GLU A 235 -8.91 -16.43 6.31
CA GLU A 235 -10.15 -16.96 6.89
C GLU A 235 -10.86 -18.02 6.04
N MET A 236 -10.34 -18.40 4.88
CA MET A 236 -10.92 -19.38 3.95
C MET A 236 -10.04 -20.60 3.81
#